data_e22c617deca7e78d5e82e24e6b2c646f
#
_entry.id   e22c617deca7e78d5e82e24e6b2c646f
#
_cell.length_a   1.000
_cell.length_b   1.000
_cell.length_c   1.000
_cell.angle_alpha   90.00
_cell.angle_beta   90.00
_cell.angle_gamma   90.00
#
_symmetry.space_group_name_H-M   'P 1'
#
loop_
_entity.id
_entity.type
_entity.pdbx_description
1 polymer ?
#
loop_
_entity_poly.entity_id
_entity_poly.type
_entity_poly.pdbx_seq_one_letter_code
_entity_poly.pdbx_strand_id
1 'polypeptide(L)'
;MSLSDIINITDQYGYNPRLFIGGYPKNGTLIGVFTSIFSWLFLIVIFFYYAYKLLKNKELQTITSQRYFTKEDLVSIDKDNFFFTFTLEDPNTYDYFIDETIYYPTVYHRTGVRMENGLFNYSNSTKLEAVRCKLEYFGSNYQEKFKNYSLSEMYCIKDLNKKLFGTFSDNEYSFIILNLYPCKNKTNSSVICKPQKEINYYLNGTFLSFQYQDINLDPKDFNNPTKNIIGDYMTTVSLNYIKTAYIYLKKILLKTDTGFIFEDIKKKSFTSYDYTTDYINFKASTRSFFALNIRMSSNVEEVLRTYTKAQTMLGYIGGFCTFINNFFFWFNYIFMHNIIHEKIINKIFFN
;
A
#
# COMPACT_ATOMS: atom_id res chain seq x y z
N MET A 1 26.66 34.74 48.27
CA MET A 1 26.76 34.85 46.83
C MET A 1 26.09 36.15 46.44
N SER A 2 26.84 37.08 45.88
CA SER A 2 26.27 38.36 45.51
C SER A 2 25.46 38.27 44.23
N LEU A 3 24.57 39.23 43.96
CA LEU A 3 23.79 39.28 42.73
C LEU A 3 24.71 39.32 41.49
N SER A 4 25.87 39.96 41.59
CA SER A 4 26.89 40.01 40.56
C SER A 4 27.52 38.66 40.28
N ASP A 5 27.67 37.79 41.28
CA ASP A 5 28.21 36.44 41.10
C ASP A 5 27.23 35.54 40.33
N ILE A 6 25.94 35.69 40.63
CA ILE A 6 24.87 34.94 39.92
C ILE A 6 24.81 35.37 38.45
N ILE A 7 24.85 36.69 38.16
CA ILE A 7 24.84 37.23 36.80
C ILE A 7 26.05 36.71 36.01
N ASN A 8 27.26 36.74 36.59
CA ASN A 8 28.48 36.29 35.91
C ASN A 8 28.48 34.78 35.63
N ILE A 9 27.84 33.96 36.46
CA ILE A 9 27.75 32.50 36.26
C ILE A 9 26.65 32.12 35.25
N THR A 10 25.55 32.86 35.20
CA THR A 10 24.40 32.53 34.32
C THR A 10 24.49 33.19 32.95
N ASP A 11 25.30 34.23 32.78
CA ASP A 11 25.46 34.90 31.50
C ASP A 11 26.36 34.11 30.56
N GLN A 12 25.79 33.26 29.73
CA GLN A 12 26.49 32.48 28.70
C GLN A 12 27.13 33.36 27.60
N TYR A 13 26.72 34.59 27.47
CA TYR A 13 27.19 35.55 26.47
C TYR A 13 28.11 36.64 27.07
N GLY A 14 28.43 36.53 28.34
CA GLY A 14 29.25 37.48 29.06
C GLY A 14 30.63 37.65 28.40
N TYR A 15 31.15 38.87 28.46
CA TYR A 15 32.48 39.21 27.92
C TYR A 15 33.57 38.55 28.75
N ASN A 16 34.31 37.62 28.15
CA ASN A 16 35.51 37.05 28.77
C ASN A 16 36.71 37.93 28.49
N PRO A 17 37.37 38.54 29.50
CA PRO A 17 38.55 39.33 29.28
C PRO A 17 39.67 38.45 28.69
N ARG A 18 40.19 38.82 27.53
CA ARG A 18 41.24 38.10 26.84
C ARG A 18 42.54 38.87 26.91
N LEU A 19 43.66 38.13 27.08
CA LEU A 19 44.97 38.72 26.94
C LEU A 19 45.22 39.11 25.48
N PHE A 20 45.46 40.41 25.24
CA PHE A 20 45.77 40.93 23.92
C PHE A 20 47.28 40.77 23.66
N ILE A 21 47.63 40.05 22.62
CA ILE A 21 49.06 39.95 22.20
C ILE A 21 49.20 40.74 20.90
N GLY A 22 49.96 41.81 20.92
CA GLY A 22 50.12 42.74 19.78
C GLY A 22 48.88 43.48 19.38
N GLY A 23 47.90 43.72 20.32
CA GLY A 23 46.67 44.47 20.08
C GLY A 23 45.54 43.64 19.52
N TYR A 24 45.71 42.35 19.32
CA TYR A 24 44.68 41.45 18.76
C TYR A 24 44.20 40.42 19.80
N PRO A 25 42.89 40.16 19.87
CA PRO A 25 42.33 39.19 20.82
C PRO A 25 42.58 37.72 20.45
N LYS A 26 43.07 37.46 19.23
CA LYS A 26 43.42 36.12 18.71
C LYS A 26 44.68 36.17 17.91
N ASN A 27 45.58 35.21 18.15
CA ASN A 27 46.74 34.98 17.28
C ASN A 27 46.31 34.09 16.09
N GLY A 28 46.07 34.72 14.95
CA GLY A 28 45.79 34.04 13.71
C GLY A 28 47.03 33.37 13.13
N THR A 29 46.81 32.22 12.46
CA THR A 29 47.83 31.52 11.72
C THR A 29 47.34 31.22 10.31
N LEU A 30 48.26 31.12 9.35
CA LEU A 30 47.88 30.79 7.95
C LEU A 30 47.12 29.47 7.87
N ILE A 31 47.53 28.44 8.61
CA ILE A 31 46.83 27.14 8.65
C ILE A 31 45.42 27.31 9.20
N GLY A 32 45.22 28.09 10.27
CA GLY A 32 43.88 28.37 10.81
C GLY A 32 42.97 29.10 9.81
N VAL A 33 43.53 30.01 8.99
CA VAL A 33 42.78 30.68 7.92
C VAL A 33 42.37 29.67 6.85
N PHE A 34 43.28 28.82 6.37
CA PHE A 34 42.95 27.80 5.36
C PHE A 34 41.90 26.80 5.85
N THR A 35 42.05 26.30 7.07
CA THR A 35 41.08 25.37 7.65
C THR A 35 39.69 26.00 7.83
N SER A 36 39.61 27.28 8.20
CA SER A 36 38.37 28.02 8.33
C SER A 36 37.68 28.23 6.97
N ILE A 37 38.42 28.65 5.95
CA ILE A 37 37.89 28.82 4.59
C ILE A 37 37.39 27.47 4.05
N PHE A 38 38.15 26.39 4.22
CA PHE A 38 37.78 25.06 3.78
C PHE A 38 36.53 24.58 4.49
N SER A 39 36.42 24.77 5.81
CA SER A 39 35.24 24.45 6.61
C SER A 39 33.98 25.16 6.07
N TRP A 40 34.08 26.47 5.82
CA TRP A 40 32.97 27.26 5.29
C TRP A 40 32.54 26.80 3.89
N LEU A 41 33.48 26.58 2.98
CA LEU A 41 33.18 26.07 1.62
C LEU A 41 32.48 24.70 1.68
N PHE A 42 32.97 23.83 2.55
CA PHE A 42 32.40 22.50 2.72
C PHE A 42 30.95 22.56 3.25
N LEU A 43 30.70 23.42 4.25
CA LEU A 43 29.35 23.64 4.78
C LEU A 43 28.38 24.22 3.74
N ILE A 44 28.87 25.15 2.89
CA ILE A 44 28.08 25.71 1.78
C ILE A 44 27.67 24.59 0.79
N VAL A 45 28.63 23.72 0.42
CA VAL A 45 28.35 22.59 -0.49
C VAL A 45 27.30 21.64 0.13
N ILE A 46 27.47 21.30 1.42
CA ILE A 46 26.49 20.44 2.14
C ILE A 46 25.12 21.11 2.17
N PHE A 47 25.05 22.40 2.48
CA PHE A 47 23.78 23.14 2.50
C PHE A 47 23.07 23.06 1.14
N PHE A 48 23.74 23.36 0.04
CA PHE A 48 23.16 23.31 -1.30
C PHE A 48 22.77 21.89 -1.72
N TYR A 49 23.54 20.88 -1.33
CA TYR A 49 23.22 19.48 -1.59
C TYR A 49 21.89 19.07 -0.92
N TYR A 50 21.73 19.34 0.38
CA TYR A 50 20.50 19.02 1.08
C TYR A 50 19.33 19.90 0.65
N ALA A 51 19.55 21.18 0.38
CA ALA A 51 18.53 22.07 -0.16
C ALA A 51 18.01 21.59 -1.53
N TYR A 52 18.92 21.15 -2.41
CA TYR A 52 18.54 20.58 -3.68
C TYR A 52 17.71 19.28 -3.51
N LYS A 53 18.11 18.40 -2.61
CA LYS A 53 17.35 17.18 -2.30
C LYS A 53 15.95 17.49 -1.80
N LEU A 54 15.83 18.44 -0.88
CA LEU A 54 14.55 18.87 -0.33
C LEU A 54 13.63 19.47 -1.40
N LEU A 55 14.15 20.42 -2.19
CA LEU A 55 13.36 21.09 -3.25
C LEU A 55 12.92 20.15 -4.37
N LYS A 56 13.69 19.10 -4.66
CA LYS A 56 13.35 18.11 -5.69
C LYS A 56 12.56 16.93 -5.16
N ASN A 57 12.22 16.89 -3.86
CA ASN A 57 11.51 15.79 -3.21
C ASN A 57 12.11 14.40 -3.56
N LYS A 58 13.45 14.32 -3.62
CA LYS A 58 14.13 13.11 -4.12
C LYS A 58 14.23 11.99 -3.10
N GLU A 59 14.07 12.29 -1.82
CA GLU A 59 14.15 11.29 -0.74
C GLU A 59 12.74 10.95 -0.24
N LEU A 60 12.11 10.03 -0.95
CA LEU A 60 10.86 9.43 -0.50
C LEU A 60 11.18 8.29 0.46
N GLN A 61 10.68 8.40 1.68
CA GLN A 61 10.68 7.32 2.66
C GLN A 61 9.34 6.63 2.65
N THR A 62 9.36 5.30 2.55
CA THR A 62 8.16 4.47 2.57
C THR A 62 8.23 3.52 3.74
N ILE A 63 7.17 3.48 4.53
CA ILE A 63 7.01 2.55 5.65
C ILE A 63 5.74 1.76 5.37
N THR A 64 5.88 0.44 5.24
CA THR A 64 4.74 -0.47 5.11
C THR A 64 4.54 -1.18 6.44
N SER A 65 3.31 -1.15 6.92
CA SER A 65 2.87 -1.85 8.12
C SER A 65 1.58 -2.61 7.86
N GLN A 66 1.32 -3.63 8.65
CA GLN A 66 0.08 -4.39 8.60
C GLN A 66 -0.62 -4.29 9.95
N ARG A 67 -1.94 -4.15 9.91
CA ARG A 67 -2.80 -4.23 11.09
C ARG A 67 -4.01 -5.12 10.83
N TYR A 68 -4.66 -5.52 11.87
CA TYR A 68 -5.91 -6.27 11.74
C TYR A 68 -7.03 -5.42 11.16
N PHE A 69 -7.85 -6.05 10.34
CA PHE A 69 -9.08 -5.49 9.79
C PHE A 69 -10.07 -5.27 10.95
N THR A 70 -10.67 -4.08 11.00
CA THR A 70 -11.65 -3.73 12.02
C THR A 70 -13.02 -3.48 11.39
N LYS A 71 -14.09 -3.47 12.18
CA LYS A 71 -15.47 -3.20 11.69
C LYS A 71 -15.58 -1.85 10.97
N GLU A 72 -14.71 -0.88 11.28
CA GLU A 72 -14.67 0.43 10.63
C GLU A 72 -14.03 0.40 9.23
N ASP A 73 -13.34 -0.68 8.89
CA ASP A 73 -12.67 -0.84 7.61
C ASP A 73 -13.62 -1.34 6.52
N LEU A 74 -14.66 -0.58 6.24
CA LEU A 74 -15.57 -0.88 5.15
C LEU A 74 -14.85 -0.80 3.79
N VAL A 75 -15.17 -1.75 2.90
CA VAL A 75 -14.69 -1.77 1.52
C VAL A 75 -15.87 -1.75 0.58
N SER A 76 -15.90 -0.81 -0.35
CA SER A 76 -16.91 -0.76 -1.41
C SER A 76 -16.50 -1.66 -2.56
N ILE A 77 -17.45 -2.49 -3.00
CA ILE A 77 -17.33 -3.34 -4.19
C ILE A 77 -18.20 -2.71 -5.27
N ASP A 78 -17.59 -2.03 -6.20
CA ASP A 78 -18.23 -1.33 -7.30
C ASP A 78 -17.30 -1.28 -8.53
N LYS A 79 -17.79 -0.78 -9.65
CA LYS A 79 -17.07 -0.75 -10.94
C LYS A 79 -15.74 0.03 -10.91
N ASP A 80 -15.54 0.92 -9.94
CA ASP A 80 -14.35 1.77 -9.85
C ASP A 80 -13.33 1.22 -8.84
N ASN A 81 -13.80 0.49 -7.79
CA ASN A 81 -12.94 -0.04 -6.73
C ASN A 81 -12.60 -1.51 -6.88
N PHE A 82 -13.61 -2.33 -7.21
CA PHE A 82 -13.41 -3.76 -7.40
C PHE A 82 -14.57 -4.36 -8.19
N PHE A 83 -14.28 -4.90 -9.34
CA PHE A 83 -15.21 -5.72 -10.11
C PHE A 83 -14.64 -7.12 -10.31
N PHE A 84 -15.51 -8.05 -10.70
CA PHE A 84 -15.10 -9.38 -11.09
C PHE A 84 -16.00 -9.91 -12.23
N THR A 85 -15.43 -10.81 -13.02
CA THR A 85 -16.07 -11.48 -14.13
C THR A 85 -15.79 -12.97 -14.05
N PHE A 86 -16.65 -13.79 -14.62
CA PHE A 86 -16.44 -15.24 -14.61
C PHE A 86 -17.14 -15.90 -15.80
N THR A 87 -16.57 -17.03 -16.23
CA THR A 87 -17.13 -17.85 -17.29
C THR A 87 -16.54 -19.26 -17.26
N LEU A 88 -17.07 -20.16 -18.04
CA LEU A 88 -16.47 -21.45 -18.35
C LEU A 88 -15.77 -21.39 -19.70
N GLU A 89 -14.79 -22.27 -19.89
CA GLU A 89 -14.10 -22.47 -21.16
C GLU A 89 -14.64 -23.72 -21.85
N ASP A 90 -14.75 -23.67 -23.16
CA ASP A 90 -15.09 -24.86 -23.95
C ASP A 90 -13.97 -25.90 -23.83
N PRO A 91 -14.25 -27.16 -23.50
CA PRO A 91 -13.21 -28.15 -23.25
C PRO A 91 -12.37 -28.49 -24.48
N ASN A 92 -12.77 -28.12 -25.70
CA ASN A 92 -12.03 -28.39 -26.92
C ASN A 92 -11.29 -27.19 -27.47
N THR A 93 -11.95 -26.02 -27.50
CA THR A 93 -11.41 -24.80 -28.12
C THR A 93 -10.76 -23.87 -27.10
N TYR A 94 -11.07 -24.05 -25.80
CA TYR A 94 -10.68 -23.17 -24.71
C TYR A 94 -11.23 -21.74 -24.83
N ASP A 95 -12.23 -21.56 -25.71
CA ASP A 95 -12.95 -20.29 -25.83
C ASP A 95 -13.91 -20.11 -24.68
N TYR A 96 -14.09 -18.86 -24.25
CA TYR A 96 -15.08 -18.52 -23.24
C TYR A 96 -16.50 -18.71 -23.76
N PHE A 97 -17.38 -19.30 -22.95
CA PHE A 97 -18.77 -19.45 -23.34
C PHE A 97 -19.76 -19.18 -22.22
N ILE A 98 -20.89 -18.62 -22.60
CA ILE A 98 -22.07 -18.40 -21.78
C ILE A 98 -23.23 -19.14 -22.44
N ASP A 99 -23.73 -20.20 -21.82
CA ASP A 99 -24.87 -20.97 -22.33
C ASP A 99 -25.79 -21.43 -21.17
N GLU A 100 -26.89 -20.72 -20.99
CA GLU A 100 -27.85 -21.01 -19.92
C GLU A 100 -28.56 -22.38 -20.10
N THR A 101 -28.47 -22.98 -21.28
CA THR A 101 -28.97 -24.33 -21.53
C THR A 101 -28.03 -25.41 -20.98
N ILE A 102 -26.80 -25.05 -20.62
CA ILE A 102 -25.78 -25.92 -20.02
C ILE A 102 -25.64 -25.64 -18.53
N TYR A 103 -25.43 -24.36 -18.16
CA TYR A 103 -25.21 -23.94 -16.76
C TYR A 103 -25.78 -22.54 -16.51
N TYR A 104 -26.06 -22.25 -15.26
CA TYR A 104 -26.47 -20.90 -14.84
C TYR A 104 -25.82 -20.50 -13.51
N PRO A 105 -25.41 -19.22 -13.37
CA PRO A 105 -24.90 -18.67 -12.15
C PRO A 105 -26.00 -18.19 -11.21
N THR A 106 -25.71 -18.22 -9.91
CA THR A 106 -26.44 -17.45 -8.91
C THR A 106 -25.46 -16.70 -8.04
N VAL A 107 -25.68 -15.40 -7.84
CA VAL A 107 -24.81 -14.56 -7.05
C VAL A 107 -25.63 -13.91 -5.94
N TYR A 108 -25.11 -13.96 -4.72
CA TYR A 108 -25.73 -13.34 -3.56
C TYR A 108 -24.72 -12.54 -2.77
N HIS A 109 -25.11 -11.38 -2.31
CA HIS A 109 -24.44 -10.68 -1.21
C HIS A 109 -25.11 -11.11 0.08
N ARG A 110 -24.32 -11.61 1.04
CA ARG A 110 -24.78 -12.12 2.33
C ARG A 110 -24.10 -11.44 3.48
N THR A 111 -24.84 -11.31 4.59
CA THR A 111 -24.30 -10.90 5.89
C THR A 111 -24.54 -12.04 6.87
N GLY A 112 -23.47 -12.47 7.54
CA GLY A 112 -23.51 -13.45 8.62
C GLY A 112 -23.35 -12.78 9.97
N VAL A 113 -24.21 -13.14 10.93
CA VAL A 113 -24.14 -12.70 12.32
C VAL A 113 -23.87 -13.93 13.17
N ARG A 114 -22.84 -13.88 14.03
CA ARG A 114 -22.48 -14.97 14.92
C ARG A 114 -23.49 -15.05 16.07
N MET A 115 -24.06 -16.23 16.25
CA MET A 115 -24.97 -16.53 17.34
C MET A 115 -24.19 -16.93 18.60
N GLU A 116 -24.86 -16.98 19.76
CA GLU A 116 -24.28 -17.41 21.04
C GLU A 116 -23.66 -18.82 21.01
N ASN A 117 -24.21 -19.71 20.19
CA ASN A 117 -23.69 -21.07 19.98
C ASN A 117 -22.46 -21.13 19.06
N GLY A 118 -21.92 -19.98 18.63
CA GLY A 118 -20.77 -19.86 17.73
C GLY A 118 -21.07 -20.06 16.24
N LEU A 119 -22.30 -20.46 15.86
CA LEU A 119 -22.70 -20.61 14.48
C LEU A 119 -23.09 -19.25 13.87
N PHE A 120 -23.02 -19.14 12.53
CA PHE A 120 -23.47 -17.96 11.82
C PHE A 120 -24.92 -18.11 11.35
N ASN A 121 -25.72 -17.08 11.62
CA ASN A 121 -27.01 -16.87 10.97
C ASN A 121 -26.82 -15.92 9.78
N TYR A 122 -27.21 -16.35 8.60
CA TYR A 122 -27.15 -15.58 7.35
C TYR A 122 -28.52 -14.94 7.08
N SER A 123 -28.88 -13.91 7.83
CA SER A 123 -30.21 -13.30 7.84
C SER A 123 -30.47 -12.39 6.64
N ASN A 124 -29.44 -11.72 6.11
CA ASN A 124 -29.56 -10.83 4.96
C ASN A 124 -28.93 -11.43 3.70
N SER A 125 -29.75 -11.80 2.73
CA SER A 125 -29.27 -12.32 1.45
C SER A 125 -29.94 -11.54 0.30
N THR A 126 -29.14 -10.72 -0.39
CA THR A 126 -29.58 -9.98 -1.57
C THR A 126 -29.08 -10.69 -2.83
N LYS A 127 -30.00 -11.09 -3.71
CA LYS A 127 -29.61 -11.65 -5.01
C LYS A 127 -29.04 -10.55 -5.90
N LEU A 128 -27.92 -10.85 -6.55
CA LEU A 128 -27.27 -10.01 -7.54
C LEU A 128 -27.52 -10.60 -8.93
N GLU A 129 -27.80 -9.75 -9.89
CA GLU A 129 -28.09 -10.19 -11.26
C GLU A 129 -26.77 -10.37 -12.03
N ALA A 130 -26.49 -11.63 -12.42
CA ALA A 130 -25.39 -11.95 -13.31
C ALA A 130 -25.86 -11.84 -14.76
N VAL A 131 -25.18 -11.03 -15.55
CA VAL A 131 -25.50 -10.76 -16.96
C VAL A 131 -24.24 -10.81 -17.81
N ARG A 132 -24.39 -10.95 -19.13
CA ARG A 132 -23.23 -10.83 -20.03
C ARG A 132 -22.60 -9.45 -19.89
N CYS A 133 -21.27 -9.41 -19.79
CA CYS A 133 -20.54 -8.17 -19.55
C CYS A 133 -20.73 -7.16 -20.69
N LYS A 134 -20.92 -5.90 -20.30
CA LYS A 134 -20.95 -4.74 -21.19
C LYS A 134 -19.92 -3.73 -20.75
N LEU A 135 -19.43 -2.91 -21.67
CA LEU A 135 -18.41 -1.88 -21.40
C LEU A 135 -18.80 -0.94 -20.25
N GLU A 136 -20.10 -0.64 -20.11
CA GLU A 136 -20.64 0.25 -19.08
C GLU A 136 -20.49 -0.25 -17.63
N TYR A 137 -20.26 -1.56 -17.45
CA TYR A 137 -20.06 -2.17 -16.12
C TYR A 137 -18.64 -2.00 -15.57
N PHE A 138 -17.75 -1.39 -16.35
CA PHE A 138 -16.35 -1.20 -15.99
C PHE A 138 -16.04 0.27 -15.82
N GLY A 139 -15.21 0.60 -14.83
CA GLY A 139 -14.67 1.94 -14.66
C GLY A 139 -13.82 2.38 -15.85
N SER A 140 -13.68 3.69 -16.06
CA SER A 140 -12.97 4.27 -17.21
C SER A 140 -11.56 3.71 -17.44
N ASN A 141 -10.87 3.39 -16.34
CA ASN A 141 -9.50 2.85 -16.35
C ASN A 141 -9.39 1.41 -16.88
N TYR A 142 -10.53 0.71 -17.06
CA TYR A 142 -10.58 -0.69 -17.49
C TYR A 142 -11.24 -0.88 -18.85
N GLN A 143 -11.81 0.16 -19.43
CA GLN A 143 -12.50 0.07 -20.73
C GLN A 143 -11.59 -0.37 -21.87
N GLU A 144 -10.33 0.08 -21.88
CA GLU A 144 -9.33 -0.36 -22.85
C GLU A 144 -9.05 -1.87 -22.75
N LYS A 145 -9.05 -2.42 -21.51
CA LYS A 145 -8.80 -3.83 -21.23
C LYS A 145 -9.99 -4.73 -21.62
N PHE A 146 -11.18 -4.17 -21.80
CA PHE A 146 -12.41 -4.93 -22.09
C PHE A 146 -12.26 -5.83 -23.32
N LYS A 147 -11.64 -5.33 -24.39
CA LYS A 147 -11.37 -6.11 -25.61
C LYS A 147 -10.23 -7.09 -25.44
N ASN A 148 -9.14 -6.63 -24.81
CA ASN A 148 -7.90 -7.39 -24.70
C ASN A 148 -8.04 -8.67 -23.85
N TYR A 149 -9.00 -8.71 -22.92
CA TYR A 149 -9.26 -9.85 -22.03
C TYR A 149 -10.56 -10.58 -22.36
N SER A 150 -11.17 -10.35 -23.54
CA SER A 150 -12.40 -10.98 -23.98
C SER A 150 -13.55 -10.90 -22.96
N LEU A 151 -13.62 -9.81 -22.17
CA LEU A 151 -14.58 -9.66 -21.09
C LEU A 151 -16.02 -9.67 -21.59
N SER A 152 -16.27 -9.37 -22.87
CA SER A 152 -17.59 -9.47 -23.50
C SER A 152 -18.19 -10.88 -23.48
N GLU A 153 -17.35 -11.91 -23.38
CA GLU A 153 -17.75 -13.33 -23.35
C GLU A 153 -17.87 -13.89 -21.93
N MET A 154 -17.89 -13.02 -20.92
CA MET A 154 -17.98 -13.38 -19.51
C MET A 154 -19.25 -12.85 -18.85
N TYR A 155 -19.60 -13.43 -17.71
CA TYR A 155 -20.61 -12.88 -16.81
C TYR A 155 -20.04 -11.76 -15.96
N CYS A 156 -20.79 -10.66 -15.84
CA CYS A 156 -20.60 -9.57 -14.89
C CYS A 156 -21.78 -9.47 -13.94
N ILE A 157 -21.62 -8.72 -12.86
CA ILE A 157 -22.72 -8.35 -11.98
C ILE A 157 -23.25 -6.98 -12.40
N LYS A 158 -24.52 -6.95 -12.75
CA LYS A 158 -25.22 -5.70 -13.07
C LYS A 158 -25.34 -4.83 -11.82
N ASP A 159 -25.03 -3.54 -11.96
CA ASP A 159 -25.16 -2.53 -10.90
C ASP A 159 -24.50 -2.95 -9.57
N LEU A 160 -23.29 -3.52 -9.68
CA LEU A 160 -22.52 -3.93 -8.53
C LEU A 160 -22.19 -2.71 -7.66
N ASN A 161 -22.83 -2.62 -6.50
CA ASN A 161 -22.60 -1.59 -5.48
C ASN A 161 -22.93 -2.20 -4.12
N LYS A 162 -21.92 -2.84 -3.51
CA LYS A 162 -22.06 -3.50 -2.21
C LYS A 162 -20.87 -3.13 -1.33
N LYS A 163 -21.08 -3.23 -0.01
CA LYS A 163 -20.02 -3.03 0.97
C LYS A 163 -19.68 -4.36 1.62
N LEU A 164 -18.40 -4.67 1.68
CA LEU A 164 -17.88 -5.77 2.48
C LEU A 164 -17.28 -5.22 3.77
N PHE A 165 -17.56 -5.90 4.87
CA PHE A 165 -17.09 -5.56 6.19
C PHE A 165 -16.92 -6.82 7.03
N GLY A 166 -16.10 -6.72 8.06
CA GLY A 166 -15.81 -7.81 8.97
C GLY A 166 -15.09 -8.99 8.31
N THR A 167 -14.59 -9.86 9.14
CA THR A 167 -13.93 -11.11 8.78
C THR A 167 -14.67 -12.29 9.38
N PHE A 168 -14.32 -13.51 8.99
CA PHE A 168 -14.91 -14.71 9.58
C PHE A 168 -14.71 -14.80 11.10
N SER A 169 -13.69 -14.14 11.65
CA SER A 169 -13.40 -14.11 13.10
C SER A 169 -14.30 -13.13 13.88
N ASP A 170 -14.94 -12.20 13.17
CA ASP A 170 -15.80 -11.18 13.78
C ASP A 170 -17.21 -11.70 14.11
N ASN A 171 -17.93 -10.98 14.94
CA ASN A 171 -19.31 -11.29 15.25
C ASN A 171 -20.25 -11.06 14.08
N GLU A 172 -19.86 -10.19 13.17
CA GLU A 172 -20.64 -9.86 11.97
C GLU A 172 -19.69 -9.64 10.79
N TYR A 173 -20.00 -10.26 9.65
CA TYR A 173 -19.24 -10.06 8.42
C TYR A 173 -20.12 -10.21 7.20
N SER A 174 -19.70 -9.61 6.09
CA SER A 174 -20.38 -9.71 4.81
C SER A 174 -19.49 -10.29 3.72
N PHE A 175 -20.09 -10.97 2.77
CA PHE A 175 -19.39 -11.62 1.66
C PHE A 175 -20.29 -11.77 0.44
N ILE A 176 -19.66 -11.97 -0.73
CA ILE A 176 -20.37 -12.32 -1.97
C ILE A 176 -20.16 -13.81 -2.22
N ILE A 177 -21.24 -14.54 -2.52
CA ILE A 177 -21.18 -15.94 -2.93
C ILE A 177 -21.67 -16.09 -4.35
N LEU A 178 -20.86 -16.71 -5.20
CA LEU A 178 -21.20 -17.16 -6.54
C LEU A 178 -21.32 -18.68 -6.51
N ASN A 179 -22.44 -19.20 -7.02
CA ASN A 179 -22.62 -20.63 -7.25
C ASN A 179 -22.95 -20.89 -8.71
N LEU A 180 -22.35 -21.92 -9.29
CA LEU A 180 -22.66 -22.40 -10.62
C LEU A 180 -23.45 -23.71 -10.52
N TYR A 181 -24.56 -23.77 -11.25
CA TYR A 181 -25.45 -24.91 -11.29
C TYR A 181 -25.55 -25.46 -12.70
N PRO A 182 -25.59 -26.78 -12.91
CA PRO A 182 -25.94 -27.34 -14.18
C PRO A 182 -27.40 -27.00 -14.50
N CYS A 183 -27.73 -26.82 -15.78
CA CYS A 183 -29.10 -26.60 -16.22
C CYS A 183 -29.97 -27.77 -15.81
N LYS A 184 -31.17 -27.46 -15.29
CA LYS A 184 -32.22 -28.41 -14.96
C LYS A 184 -33.55 -27.89 -15.45
N ASN A 185 -34.28 -28.68 -16.23
CA ASN A 185 -35.61 -28.33 -16.68
C ASN A 185 -36.54 -28.15 -15.46
N LYS A 186 -37.13 -26.98 -15.35
CA LYS A 186 -38.14 -26.63 -14.35
C LYS A 186 -39.46 -26.38 -15.05
N THR A 187 -40.56 -26.72 -14.40
CA THR A 187 -41.96 -26.62 -14.95
C THR A 187 -42.33 -25.19 -15.40
N ASN A 188 -41.64 -24.14 -14.90
CA ASN A 188 -41.95 -22.74 -15.23
C ASN A 188 -40.72 -21.99 -15.81
N SER A 189 -39.75 -22.70 -16.40
CA SER A 189 -38.57 -22.06 -17.00
C SER A 189 -38.79 -21.91 -18.51
N SER A 190 -38.44 -20.74 -19.05
CA SER A 190 -38.43 -20.51 -20.50
C SER A 190 -37.18 -21.14 -21.17
N VAL A 191 -36.19 -21.53 -20.37
CA VAL A 191 -34.95 -22.14 -20.87
C VAL A 191 -35.13 -23.66 -20.90
N ILE A 192 -34.93 -24.26 -22.06
CA ILE A 192 -34.87 -25.70 -22.27
C ILE A 192 -33.41 -26.14 -22.21
N CYS A 193 -33.08 -27.00 -21.25
CA CYS A 193 -31.73 -27.50 -21.08
C CYS A 193 -31.35 -28.47 -22.19
N LYS A 194 -30.06 -28.46 -22.55
CA LYS A 194 -29.48 -29.47 -23.43
C LYS A 194 -29.59 -30.89 -22.84
N PRO A 195 -29.43 -31.92 -23.67
CA PRO A 195 -29.38 -33.29 -23.18
C PRO A 195 -28.32 -33.50 -22.12
N GLN A 196 -28.59 -34.33 -21.11
CA GLN A 196 -27.67 -34.55 -19.98
C GLN A 196 -26.26 -34.98 -20.43
N LYS A 197 -26.16 -35.71 -21.55
CA LYS A 197 -24.89 -36.16 -22.15
C LYS A 197 -24.01 -34.95 -22.57
N GLU A 198 -24.63 -33.95 -23.17
CA GLU A 198 -23.95 -32.73 -23.58
C GLU A 198 -23.57 -31.88 -22.35
N ILE A 199 -24.47 -31.71 -21.38
CA ILE A 199 -24.20 -31.02 -20.14
C ILE A 199 -23.00 -31.66 -19.43
N ASN A 200 -22.96 -32.98 -19.33
CA ASN A 200 -21.83 -33.71 -18.73
C ASN A 200 -20.53 -33.53 -19.52
N TYR A 201 -20.63 -33.47 -20.84
CA TYR A 201 -19.44 -33.22 -21.68
C TYR A 201 -18.83 -31.85 -21.42
N TYR A 202 -19.64 -30.80 -21.37
CA TYR A 202 -19.17 -29.43 -21.13
C TYR A 202 -18.75 -29.17 -19.69
N LEU A 203 -19.33 -29.86 -18.70
CA LEU A 203 -19.11 -29.55 -17.27
C LEU A 203 -18.16 -30.51 -16.56
N ASN A 204 -17.67 -31.57 -17.21
CA ASN A 204 -16.73 -32.50 -16.59
C ASN A 204 -15.31 -32.28 -17.10
N GLY A 205 -14.51 -31.59 -16.30
CA GLY A 205 -13.09 -31.33 -16.58
C GLY A 205 -12.83 -30.06 -17.38
N THR A 206 -13.82 -29.17 -17.51
CA THR A 206 -13.62 -27.85 -18.10
C THR A 206 -12.99 -26.88 -17.11
N PHE A 207 -12.46 -25.77 -17.63
CA PHE A 207 -11.90 -24.71 -16.80
C PHE A 207 -12.96 -23.65 -16.50
N LEU A 208 -12.95 -23.18 -15.25
CA LEU A 208 -13.58 -21.94 -14.85
C LEU A 208 -12.51 -20.85 -14.89
N SER A 209 -12.77 -19.78 -15.62
CA SER A 209 -11.99 -18.55 -15.61
C SER A 209 -12.73 -17.50 -14.77
N PHE A 210 -12.06 -16.98 -13.75
CA PHE A 210 -12.55 -15.90 -12.90
C PHE A 210 -11.53 -14.77 -12.94
N GLN A 211 -11.93 -13.61 -13.46
CA GLN A 211 -11.06 -12.44 -13.57
C GLN A 211 -11.57 -11.35 -12.62
N TYR A 212 -10.65 -10.61 -12.03
CA TYR A 212 -10.98 -9.56 -11.07
C TYR A 212 -10.05 -8.36 -11.22
N GLN A 213 -10.59 -7.22 -10.84
CA GLN A 213 -9.78 -6.01 -10.70
C GLN A 213 -8.78 -6.16 -9.56
N ASP A 214 -7.54 -5.76 -9.82
CA ASP A 214 -6.53 -5.66 -8.79
C ASP A 214 -5.68 -4.40 -8.98
N ILE A 215 -4.96 -4.02 -7.93
CA ILE A 215 -4.16 -2.80 -7.89
C ILE A 215 -2.75 -3.17 -7.45
N ASN A 216 -1.79 -2.91 -8.31
CA ASN A 216 -0.39 -2.92 -7.93
C ASN A 216 0.01 -1.53 -7.43
N LEU A 217 0.49 -1.47 -6.18
CA LEU A 217 0.93 -0.24 -5.53
C LEU A 217 2.43 -0.07 -5.69
N ASP A 218 2.86 1.00 -6.37
CA ASP A 218 4.24 1.47 -6.35
C ASP A 218 4.34 2.75 -5.49
N PRO A 219 4.71 2.61 -4.21
CA PRO A 219 4.77 3.76 -3.32
C PRO A 219 5.88 4.75 -3.68
N LYS A 220 6.82 4.39 -4.56
CA LYS A 220 7.90 5.28 -5.03
C LYS A 220 7.43 6.22 -6.12
N ASP A 221 6.43 5.84 -6.92
CA ASP A 221 5.81 6.77 -7.86
C ASP A 221 4.85 7.70 -7.09
N PHE A 222 5.26 8.97 -6.99
CA PHE A 222 4.47 9.93 -6.24
C PHE A 222 3.19 10.35 -6.97
N ASN A 223 3.27 10.53 -8.28
CA ASN A 223 2.17 11.05 -9.09
C ASN A 223 1.11 9.97 -9.32
N ASN A 224 1.56 8.76 -9.70
CA ASN A 224 0.70 7.63 -10.05
C ASN A 224 1.07 6.38 -9.25
N PRO A 225 0.80 6.36 -7.93
CA PRO A 225 1.25 5.27 -7.06
C PRO A 225 0.52 3.95 -7.32
N THR A 226 -0.54 3.95 -8.11
CA THR A 226 -1.36 2.78 -8.37
C THR A 226 -1.40 2.44 -9.85
N LYS A 227 -1.16 1.17 -10.16
CA LYS A 227 -1.33 0.61 -11.49
C LYS A 227 -2.46 -0.42 -11.44
N ASN A 228 -3.51 -0.16 -12.21
CA ASN A 228 -4.63 -1.07 -12.34
C ASN A 228 -4.24 -2.27 -13.19
N ILE A 229 -4.44 -3.47 -12.65
CA ILE A 229 -4.22 -4.75 -13.32
C ILE A 229 -5.48 -5.59 -13.28
N ILE A 230 -5.56 -6.62 -14.11
CA ILE A 230 -6.56 -7.67 -14.01
C ILE A 230 -5.84 -8.91 -13.52
N GLY A 231 -6.27 -9.41 -12.37
CA GLY A 231 -5.86 -10.71 -11.85
C GLY A 231 -6.80 -11.79 -12.33
N ASP A 232 -6.35 -13.03 -12.33
CA ASP A 232 -7.12 -14.18 -12.73
C ASP A 232 -7.02 -15.32 -11.69
N TYR A 233 -8.08 -16.11 -11.61
CA TYR A 233 -8.11 -17.38 -10.91
C TYR A 233 -8.74 -18.40 -11.84
N MET A 234 -7.94 -19.38 -12.24
CA MET A 234 -8.37 -20.49 -13.07
C MET A 234 -8.43 -21.79 -12.28
N THR A 235 -9.46 -22.58 -12.54
CA THR A 235 -9.60 -23.88 -11.88
C THR A 235 -10.47 -24.83 -12.70
N THR A 236 -10.20 -26.12 -12.57
CA THR A 236 -11.05 -27.16 -13.18
C THR A 236 -12.33 -27.36 -12.35
N VAL A 237 -13.42 -27.59 -13.04
CA VAL A 237 -14.72 -27.92 -12.43
C VAL A 237 -15.24 -29.26 -12.96
N SER A 238 -16.11 -29.92 -12.20
CA SER A 238 -16.71 -31.18 -12.58
C SER A 238 -18.05 -31.38 -11.86
N LEU A 239 -18.93 -32.14 -12.47
CA LEU A 239 -20.21 -32.57 -11.84
C LEU A 239 -20.02 -33.69 -10.79
N ASN A 240 -18.83 -34.31 -10.75
CA ASN A 240 -18.51 -35.41 -9.83
C ASN A 240 -18.12 -34.94 -8.43
N TYR A 241 -17.81 -33.65 -8.27
CA TYR A 241 -17.44 -33.04 -7.00
C TYR A 241 -17.89 -31.58 -6.97
N ILE A 242 -17.95 -31.02 -5.76
CA ILE A 242 -18.12 -29.57 -5.63
C ILE A 242 -16.78 -28.97 -5.29
N LYS A 243 -16.31 -28.04 -6.12
CA LYS A 243 -15.18 -27.21 -5.79
C LYS A 243 -15.66 -25.93 -5.12
N THR A 244 -15.12 -25.64 -3.94
CA THR A 244 -15.40 -24.40 -3.21
C THR A 244 -14.11 -23.59 -3.10
N ALA A 245 -14.14 -22.36 -3.60
CA ALA A 245 -13.02 -21.43 -3.51
C ALA A 245 -13.39 -20.22 -2.64
N TYR A 246 -12.38 -19.66 -1.99
CA TYR A 246 -12.47 -18.44 -1.20
C TYR A 246 -11.42 -17.46 -1.72
N ILE A 247 -11.87 -16.34 -2.21
CA ILE A 247 -11.03 -15.20 -2.57
C ILE A 247 -11.08 -14.21 -1.43
N TYR A 248 -9.90 -13.88 -0.91
CA TYR A 248 -9.75 -12.90 0.14
C TYR A 248 -9.24 -11.59 -0.43
N LEU A 249 -9.92 -10.51 -0.07
CA LEU A 249 -9.56 -9.16 -0.44
C LEU A 249 -8.97 -8.44 0.76
N LYS A 250 -7.94 -7.65 0.54
CA LYS A 250 -7.36 -6.77 1.56
C LYS A 250 -7.64 -5.31 1.25
N LYS A 251 -7.68 -4.50 2.29
CA LYS A 251 -7.72 -3.05 2.19
C LYS A 251 -6.30 -2.50 2.23
N ILE A 252 -5.94 -1.66 1.30
CA ILE A 252 -4.68 -0.91 1.29
C ILE A 252 -4.99 0.54 1.63
N LEU A 253 -4.35 1.07 2.67
CA LEU A 253 -4.42 2.47 3.08
C LEU A 253 -3.12 3.17 2.72
N LEU A 254 -3.15 3.98 1.68
CA LEU A 254 -2.04 4.83 1.28
C LEU A 254 -2.15 6.17 1.99
N LYS A 255 -1.21 6.45 2.89
CA LYS A 255 -1.04 7.71 3.60
C LYS A 255 0.13 8.46 2.98
N THR A 256 -0.12 9.62 2.40
CA THR A 256 0.93 10.46 1.79
C THR A 256 1.07 11.74 2.59
N ASP A 257 2.21 11.94 3.21
CA ASP A 257 2.56 13.18 3.87
C ASP A 257 3.26 14.11 2.86
N THR A 258 2.58 15.19 2.50
CA THR A 258 3.07 16.23 1.58
C THR A 258 3.60 17.45 2.33
N GLY A 259 3.59 17.43 3.67
CA GLY A 259 3.96 18.55 4.49
C GLY A 259 5.46 18.86 4.47
N PHE A 260 5.80 20.12 4.29
CA PHE A 260 7.19 20.59 4.26
C PHE A 260 7.82 20.74 5.65
N ILE A 261 7.06 21.29 6.60
CA ILE A 261 7.44 21.48 8.01
C ILE A 261 6.56 20.60 8.90
N PHE A 262 5.26 20.81 8.85
CA PHE A 262 4.27 20.04 9.60
C PHE A 262 3.70 18.90 8.75
N GLU A 263 3.05 17.95 9.38
CA GLU A 263 2.40 16.86 8.68
C GLU A 263 1.16 17.33 7.91
N ASP A 264 1.06 16.93 6.64
CA ASP A 264 -0.10 17.10 5.77
C ASP A 264 -0.42 15.76 5.14
N ILE A 265 -1.18 14.92 5.86
CA ILE A 265 -1.43 13.53 5.49
C ILE A 265 -2.70 13.42 4.65
N LYS A 266 -2.53 13.07 3.38
CA LYS A 266 -3.61 12.69 2.46
C LYS A 266 -3.78 11.18 2.49
N LYS A 267 -5.03 10.71 2.70
CA LYS A 267 -5.35 9.28 2.78
C LYS A 267 -6.13 8.86 1.54
N LYS A 268 -5.72 7.73 0.93
CA LYS A 268 -6.46 7.03 -0.12
C LYS A 268 -6.59 5.57 0.29
N SER A 269 -7.74 4.96 0.01
CA SER A 269 -7.96 3.53 0.26
C SER A 269 -8.24 2.81 -1.04
N PHE A 270 -7.71 1.59 -1.14
CA PHE A 270 -7.87 0.71 -2.30
C PHE A 270 -8.25 -0.68 -1.84
N THR A 271 -8.95 -1.41 -2.69
CA THR A 271 -9.23 -2.84 -2.53
C THR A 271 -8.28 -3.60 -3.43
N SER A 272 -7.63 -4.63 -2.91
CA SER A 272 -6.71 -5.47 -3.65
C SER A 272 -6.93 -6.93 -3.28
N TYR A 273 -6.55 -7.82 -4.16
CA TYR A 273 -6.48 -9.25 -3.88
C TYR A 273 -5.42 -9.54 -2.81
N ASP A 274 -5.69 -10.49 -1.92
CA ASP A 274 -4.74 -10.95 -0.90
C ASP A 274 -4.28 -12.38 -1.20
N TYR A 275 -5.20 -13.35 -1.07
CA TYR A 275 -4.92 -14.75 -1.37
C TYR A 275 -6.21 -15.53 -1.70
N THR A 276 -6.04 -16.74 -2.21
CA THR A 276 -7.12 -17.68 -2.50
C THR A 276 -6.87 -19.01 -1.80
N THR A 277 -7.92 -19.61 -1.28
CA THR A 277 -7.92 -20.99 -0.79
C THR A 277 -9.05 -21.76 -1.47
N ASP A 278 -8.84 -23.02 -1.78
CA ASP A 278 -9.90 -23.87 -2.33
C ASP A 278 -9.87 -25.27 -1.73
N TYR A 279 -10.99 -25.97 -1.85
CA TYR A 279 -11.11 -27.37 -1.47
C TYR A 279 -12.17 -28.09 -2.32
N ILE A 280 -12.06 -29.40 -2.39
CA ILE A 280 -12.97 -30.27 -3.13
C ILE A 280 -13.77 -31.11 -2.13
N ASN A 281 -15.09 -31.15 -2.34
CA ASN A 281 -16.00 -31.99 -1.55
C ASN A 281 -16.68 -33.01 -2.47
N PHE A 282 -16.38 -34.28 -2.28
CA PHE A 282 -16.95 -35.40 -3.06
C PHE A 282 -18.32 -35.88 -2.57
N LYS A 283 -18.71 -35.52 -1.33
CA LYS A 283 -19.92 -36.01 -0.68
C LYS A 283 -21.03 -34.96 -0.57
N ALA A 284 -20.89 -33.83 -1.23
CA ALA A 284 -21.87 -32.76 -1.05
C ALA A 284 -23.21 -33.09 -1.73
N SER A 285 -24.29 -32.96 -0.96
CA SER A 285 -25.67 -33.11 -1.40
C SER A 285 -26.20 -31.88 -2.18
N THR A 286 -25.38 -30.84 -2.29
CA THR A 286 -25.75 -29.60 -2.95
C THR A 286 -25.75 -29.78 -4.48
N ARG A 287 -26.63 -29.05 -5.15
CA ARG A 287 -26.83 -29.16 -6.60
C ARG A 287 -25.83 -28.34 -7.43
N SER A 288 -25.00 -27.49 -6.79
CA SER A 288 -23.98 -26.69 -7.46
C SER A 288 -22.71 -27.51 -7.67
N PHE A 289 -22.02 -27.32 -8.79
CA PHE A 289 -20.73 -27.96 -9.05
C PHE A 289 -19.53 -27.05 -8.70
N PHE A 290 -19.79 -25.74 -8.53
CA PHE A 290 -18.79 -24.77 -8.10
C PHE A 290 -19.40 -23.73 -7.17
N ALA A 291 -18.65 -23.32 -6.16
CA ALA A 291 -19.00 -22.22 -5.26
C ALA A 291 -17.77 -21.33 -5.03
N LEU A 292 -17.91 -20.02 -5.16
CA LEU A 292 -16.88 -19.04 -4.88
C LEU A 292 -17.38 -18.05 -3.83
N ASN A 293 -16.58 -17.83 -2.81
CA ASN A 293 -16.85 -16.86 -1.76
C ASN A 293 -15.82 -15.72 -1.84
N ILE A 294 -16.26 -14.50 -2.01
CA ILE A 294 -15.42 -13.29 -1.98
C ILE A 294 -15.66 -12.60 -0.65
N ARG A 295 -14.63 -12.46 0.16
CA ARG A 295 -14.69 -11.89 1.51
C ARG A 295 -13.44 -11.14 1.90
N MET A 296 -13.52 -10.37 2.99
CA MET A 296 -12.35 -9.61 3.47
C MET A 296 -11.36 -10.53 4.18
N SER A 297 -10.09 -10.28 3.93
CA SER A 297 -8.96 -10.79 4.71
C SER A 297 -8.91 -10.12 6.08
N SER A 298 -8.25 -10.74 7.03
CA SER A 298 -8.02 -10.16 8.37
C SER A 298 -6.99 -9.02 8.37
N ASN A 299 -6.32 -8.76 7.26
CA ASN A 299 -5.20 -7.84 7.18
C ASN A 299 -5.56 -6.56 6.42
N VAL A 300 -5.17 -5.42 6.98
CA VAL A 300 -5.12 -4.12 6.31
C VAL A 300 -3.66 -3.74 6.15
N GLU A 301 -3.27 -3.44 4.92
CA GLU A 301 -1.94 -2.95 4.60
C GLU A 301 -1.93 -1.42 4.64
N GLU A 302 -1.11 -0.84 5.50
CA GLU A 302 -0.92 0.60 5.59
C GLU A 302 0.43 0.98 5.03
N VAL A 303 0.43 1.84 4.02
CA VAL A 303 1.64 2.37 3.38
C VAL A 303 1.72 3.86 3.65
N LEU A 304 2.67 4.23 4.51
CA LEU A 304 3.01 5.62 4.76
C LEU A 304 4.18 6.01 3.86
N ARG A 305 4.02 7.08 3.10
CA ARG A 305 5.08 7.69 2.32
C ARG A 305 5.25 9.15 2.72
N THR A 306 6.48 9.50 3.01
CA THR A 306 6.86 10.84 3.50
C THR A 306 8.07 11.34 2.74
N TYR A 307 8.18 12.64 2.59
CA TYR A 307 9.41 13.29 2.15
C TYR A 307 10.24 13.74 3.33
N THR A 308 11.54 13.88 3.09
CA THR A 308 12.44 14.49 4.07
C THR A 308 11.96 15.90 4.39
N LYS A 309 11.67 16.17 5.66
CA LYS A 309 11.16 17.47 6.13
C LYS A 309 12.29 18.46 6.33
N ALA A 310 11.95 19.75 6.33
CA ALA A 310 12.90 20.83 6.56
C ALA A 310 13.64 20.70 7.90
N GLN A 311 12.95 20.28 8.98
CA GLN A 311 13.56 20.04 10.28
C GLN A 311 14.65 18.96 10.24
N THR A 312 14.39 17.85 9.52
CA THR A 312 15.35 16.75 9.37
C THR A 312 16.58 17.22 8.59
N MET A 313 16.36 18.01 7.53
CA MET A 313 17.45 18.62 6.76
C MET A 313 18.31 19.54 7.66
N LEU A 314 17.69 20.43 8.44
CA LEU A 314 18.39 21.30 9.38
C LEU A 314 19.17 20.51 10.43
N GLY A 315 18.61 19.40 10.91
CA GLY A 315 19.28 18.48 11.82
C GLY A 315 20.56 17.88 11.21
N TYR A 316 20.50 17.43 9.96
CA TYR A 316 21.67 16.91 9.25
C TYR A 316 22.74 17.99 9.06
N ILE A 317 22.36 19.18 8.60
CA ILE A 317 23.29 20.31 8.41
C ILE A 317 23.93 20.71 9.77
N GLY A 318 23.13 20.81 10.84
CA GLY A 318 23.60 21.11 12.18
C GLY A 318 24.58 20.05 12.72
N GLY A 319 24.27 18.78 12.52
CA GLY A 319 25.16 17.67 12.89
C GLY A 319 26.50 17.73 12.15
N PHE A 320 26.47 17.93 10.83
CA PHE A 320 27.71 18.12 10.04
C PHE A 320 28.49 19.36 10.46
N CYS A 321 27.83 20.48 10.72
CA CYS A 321 28.45 21.70 11.19
C CYS A 321 29.20 21.48 12.50
N THR A 322 28.55 20.82 13.45
CA THR A 322 29.18 20.50 14.75
C THR A 322 30.37 19.55 14.59
N PHE A 323 30.21 18.49 13.76
CA PHE A 323 31.30 17.55 13.50
C PHE A 323 32.51 18.23 12.86
N ILE A 324 32.33 19.04 11.83
CA ILE A 324 33.38 19.73 11.10
C ILE A 324 34.09 20.73 12.02
N ASN A 325 33.33 21.52 12.80
CA ASN A 325 33.90 22.47 13.74
C ASN A 325 34.76 21.78 14.82
N ASN A 326 34.27 20.68 15.38
CA ASN A 326 35.06 19.91 16.37
C ASN A 326 36.30 19.28 15.74
N PHE A 327 36.18 18.71 14.53
CA PHE A 327 37.31 18.13 13.82
C PHE A 327 38.41 19.16 13.56
N PHE A 328 38.07 20.32 13.01
CA PHE A 328 39.08 21.38 12.77
C PHE A 328 39.57 22.04 14.04
N PHE A 329 38.77 22.11 15.10
CA PHE A 329 39.24 22.56 16.41
C PHE A 329 40.34 21.64 16.92
N TRP A 330 40.15 20.32 16.95
CA TRP A 330 41.14 19.34 17.37
C TRP A 330 42.37 19.32 16.45
N PHE A 331 42.15 19.39 15.14
CA PHE A 331 43.21 19.47 14.16
C PHE A 331 44.09 20.70 14.40
N ASN A 332 43.54 21.88 14.51
CA ASN A 332 44.27 23.10 14.80
C ASN A 332 44.93 23.04 16.17
N TYR A 333 44.26 22.51 17.19
CA TYR A 333 44.84 22.35 18.52
C TYR A 333 46.15 21.53 18.49
N ILE A 334 46.11 20.38 17.83
CA ILE A 334 47.28 19.48 17.77
C ILE A 334 48.46 20.12 16.98
N PHE A 335 48.17 20.71 15.82
CA PHE A 335 49.22 21.21 14.94
C PHE A 335 49.70 22.61 15.31
N MET A 336 48.89 23.41 15.97
CA MET A 336 49.19 24.82 16.23
C MET A 336 49.71 25.10 17.66
N HIS A 337 49.48 24.18 18.58
CA HIS A 337 49.88 24.35 19.96
C HIS A 337 51.39 24.69 20.07
N ASN A 338 52.23 23.92 19.41
CA ASN A 338 53.71 24.14 19.45
C ASN A 338 54.13 25.44 18.76
N ILE A 339 53.55 25.78 17.62
CA ILE A 339 53.86 26.98 16.84
C ILE A 339 53.47 28.26 17.61
N ILE A 340 52.35 28.23 18.31
CA ILE A 340 51.89 29.36 19.12
C ILE A 340 52.77 29.54 20.36
N HIS A 341 53.15 28.44 21.03
CA HIS A 341 54.00 28.47 22.18
C HIS A 341 55.38 29.07 21.84
N GLU A 342 55.98 28.64 20.76
CA GLU A 342 57.24 29.15 20.26
C GLU A 342 57.16 30.65 19.92
N LYS A 343 56.11 31.09 19.29
CA LYS A 343 55.85 32.49 18.97
C LYS A 343 55.64 33.38 20.21
N ILE A 344 54.96 32.86 21.24
CA ILE A 344 54.75 33.56 22.51
C ILE A 344 56.07 33.68 23.28
N ILE A 345 56.86 32.61 23.37
CA ILE A 345 58.13 32.60 24.03
C ILE A 345 59.09 33.61 23.37
N ASN A 346 59.19 33.55 22.05
CA ASN A 346 60.07 34.48 21.31
C ASN A 346 59.66 35.95 21.51
N LYS A 347 58.39 36.26 21.63
CA LYS A 347 57.87 37.63 21.79
C LYS A 347 57.98 38.14 23.22
N ILE A 348 58.05 37.27 24.24
CA ILE A 348 58.14 37.64 25.64
C ILE A 348 59.65 37.77 26.08
N PHE A 349 60.46 36.88 25.53
CA PHE A 349 61.89 36.80 26.03
C PHE A 349 62.89 37.35 25.07
N PHE A 350 62.61 37.60 23.80
CA PHE A 350 63.58 38.07 22.79
C PHE A 350 63.16 39.37 22.06
N ASN A 351 62.12 40.04 22.50
CA ASN A 351 61.77 41.42 22.20
C ASN A 351 61.74 42.15 23.53
#